data_a3c6aec5ac7a805ebc971eda3daee146
#
_entry.id   a3c6aec5ac7a805ebc971eda3daee146
#
_cell.length_a   1.000
_cell.length_b   1.000
_cell.length_c   1.000
_cell.angle_alpha   90.00
_cell.angle_beta   90.00
_cell.angle_gamma   90.00
#
_symmetry.space_group_name_H-M   'P 1'
#
loop_
_entity.id
_entity.type
_entity.pdbx_description
1 polymer ?
#
loop_
_entity_poly.entity_id
_entity_poly.type
_entity_poly.pdbx_seq_one_letter_code
_entity_poly.pdbx_strand_id
1 'polypeptide(L)'
;MSTRGVNWPIWSGFFLSLVAFVSYPFMFERWPVTRDFPWANLLLFGLAALLVANGLRRAFLPGRLRWLRITSGLFAAVLSVVIFANFALSVFVRARQLPASTHAPRVGERALDFTLPDEKGAPVSLAALLSPSTTPGAQASKGVLLVFSMYAGCRACNSEYRGIQRHLAEFLAMGVRPVVISIDTPEASRALSRDAGYTFTFLSDPSLAVIRRYDVADAEMARPAEFLLDTSGVVRWRNLTTSMFVRARPEQMLDAVRTLR
;
A
#
# COMPACT_ATOMS: atom_id res chain seq x y z
N MET A 1 -20.26 -21.43 -45.49
CA MET A 1 -20.35 -19.97 -45.21
C MET A 1 -19.19 -19.59 -44.29
N SER A 2 -18.10 -19.05 -44.86
CA SER A 2 -16.94 -18.64 -44.07
C SER A 2 -17.31 -17.35 -43.36
N THR A 3 -17.36 -17.38 -42.05
CA THR A 3 -17.49 -16.20 -41.20
C THR A 3 -16.38 -15.24 -41.56
N ARG A 4 -16.68 -14.13 -42.18
CA ARG A 4 -15.81 -12.98 -42.45
C ARG A 4 -15.32 -12.45 -41.09
N GLY A 5 -14.38 -13.19 -40.49
CA GLY A 5 -14.08 -13.09 -39.10
C GLY A 5 -13.20 -11.89 -38.80
N VAL A 6 -13.71 -11.04 -37.95
CA VAL A 6 -12.93 -10.21 -37.03
C VAL A 6 -11.75 -11.05 -36.53
N ASN A 7 -10.54 -10.48 -36.48
CA ASN A 7 -9.36 -11.17 -35.98
C ASN A 7 -9.46 -11.28 -34.43
N TRP A 8 -10.34 -12.16 -33.96
CA TRP A 8 -10.66 -12.34 -32.55
C TRP A 8 -9.44 -12.45 -31.64
N PRO A 9 -8.37 -13.20 -31.96
CA PRO A 9 -7.25 -13.32 -31.05
C PRO A 9 -6.58 -11.99 -30.71
N ILE A 10 -6.43 -11.10 -31.70
CA ILE A 10 -5.74 -9.82 -31.44
C ILE A 10 -6.58 -8.89 -30.57
N TRP A 11 -7.89 -8.81 -30.83
CA TRP A 11 -8.79 -7.99 -30.03
C TRP A 11 -8.98 -8.55 -28.63
N SER A 12 -9.08 -9.89 -28.49
CA SER A 12 -9.13 -10.55 -27.19
C SER A 12 -7.85 -10.28 -26.39
N GLY A 13 -6.69 -10.32 -27.04
CA GLY A 13 -5.42 -9.97 -26.39
C GLY A 13 -5.36 -8.51 -25.95
N PHE A 14 -5.81 -7.58 -26.79
CA PHE A 14 -5.91 -6.17 -26.42
C PHE A 14 -6.85 -5.95 -25.22
N PHE A 15 -8.07 -6.49 -25.24
CA PHE A 15 -8.99 -6.37 -24.12
C PHE A 15 -8.45 -7.02 -22.85
N LEU A 16 -7.76 -8.15 -22.97
CA LEU A 16 -7.13 -8.81 -21.85
C LEU A 16 -5.99 -7.95 -21.25
N SER A 17 -5.20 -7.23 -22.08
CA SER A 17 -4.22 -6.26 -21.60
C SER A 17 -4.88 -5.14 -20.81
N LEU A 18 -6.04 -4.65 -21.25
CA LEU A 18 -6.79 -3.62 -20.54
C LEU A 18 -7.32 -4.16 -19.20
N VAL A 19 -7.87 -5.37 -19.19
CA VAL A 19 -8.32 -6.05 -17.96
C VAL A 19 -7.14 -6.25 -17.00
N ALA A 20 -5.99 -6.70 -17.50
CA ALA A 20 -4.78 -6.87 -16.70
C ALA A 20 -4.34 -5.55 -16.04
N PHE A 21 -4.40 -4.44 -16.76
CA PHE A 21 -4.07 -3.11 -16.23
C PHE A 21 -5.07 -2.66 -15.16
N VAL A 22 -6.36 -2.68 -15.49
CA VAL A 22 -7.43 -2.15 -14.62
C VAL A 22 -7.64 -3.01 -13.38
N SER A 23 -7.46 -4.32 -13.47
CA SER A 23 -7.67 -5.23 -12.33
C SER A 23 -6.67 -5.01 -11.18
N TYR A 24 -5.49 -4.47 -11.44
CA TYR A 24 -4.50 -4.24 -10.39
C TYR A 24 -5.02 -3.31 -9.28
N PRO A 25 -5.39 -2.03 -9.54
CA PRO A 25 -5.84 -1.12 -8.50
C PRO A 25 -7.21 -1.50 -7.89
N PHE A 26 -8.07 -2.21 -8.63
CA PHE A 26 -9.42 -2.53 -8.17
C PHE A 26 -9.53 -3.87 -7.44
N MET A 27 -8.67 -4.84 -7.78
CA MET A 27 -8.76 -6.21 -7.28
C MET A 27 -7.46 -6.66 -6.59
N PHE A 28 -6.35 -6.66 -7.31
CA PHE A 28 -5.11 -7.33 -6.87
C PHE A 28 -4.30 -6.54 -5.83
N GLU A 29 -4.43 -5.21 -5.77
CA GLU A 29 -3.81 -4.37 -4.74
C GLU A 29 -4.33 -4.68 -3.33
N ARG A 30 -5.51 -5.30 -3.20
CA ARG A 30 -6.11 -5.67 -1.91
C ARG A 30 -5.36 -6.79 -1.18
N TRP A 31 -4.65 -7.64 -1.91
CA TRP A 31 -4.00 -8.82 -1.37
C TRP A 31 -2.49 -8.58 -1.28
N PRO A 32 -1.84 -8.73 -0.11
CA PRO A 32 -0.40 -8.49 0.03
C PRO A 32 0.44 -9.26 -0.99
N VAL A 33 0.09 -10.53 -1.26
CA VAL A 33 0.82 -11.41 -2.19
C VAL A 33 0.84 -10.87 -3.62
N THR A 34 -0.25 -10.25 -4.09
CA THR A 34 -0.37 -9.68 -5.45
C THR A 34 -0.04 -8.21 -5.49
N ARG A 35 -0.13 -7.49 -4.37
CA ARG A 35 0.26 -6.10 -4.23
C ARG A 35 1.79 -5.94 -4.22
N ASP A 36 2.48 -6.73 -3.41
CA ASP A 36 3.94 -6.62 -3.25
C ASP A 36 4.69 -7.05 -4.53
N PHE A 37 4.14 -8.02 -5.24
CA PHE A 37 4.56 -8.40 -6.58
C PHE A 37 3.35 -8.78 -7.46
N PRO A 38 3.08 -8.06 -8.57
CA PRO A 38 1.85 -8.21 -9.36
C PRO A 38 1.88 -9.43 -10.30
N TRP A 39 2.20 -10.63 -9.78
CA TRP A 39 2.37 -11.84 -10.58
C TRP A 39 1.11 -12.21 -11.38
N ALA A 40 -0.09 -12.02 -10.79
CA ALA A 40 -1.34 -12.32 -11.45
C ALA A 40 -1.56 -11.42 -12.70
N ASN A 41 -1.26 -10.12 -12.58
CA ASN A 41 -1.33 -9.19 -13.71
C ASN A 41 -0.28 -9.52 -14.77
N LEU A 42 0.93 -9.91 -14.37
CA LEU A 42 1.97 -10.33 -15.32
C LEU A 42 1.57 -11.58 -16.09
N LEU A 43 0.89 -12.56 -15.46
CA LEU A 43 0.34 -13.72 -16.14
C LEU A 43 -0.75 -13.33 -17.15
N LEU A 44 -1.66 -12.40 -16.77
CA LEU A 44 -2.66 -11.89 -17.70
C LEU A 44 -2.04 -11.18 -18.89
N PHE A 45 -1.02 -10.34 -18.67
CA PHE A 45 -0.27 -9.70 -19.75
C PHE A 45 0.48 -10.71 -20.63
N GLY A 46 1.05 -11.76 -20.04
CA GLY A 46 1.68 -12.86 -20.79
C GLY A 46 0.69 -13.57 -21.72
N LEU A 47 -0.50 -13.91 -21.21
CA LEU A 47 -1.57 -14.50 -22.02
C LEU A 47 -2.07 -13.53 -23.10
N ALA A 48 -2.22 -12.25 -22.76
CA ALA A 48 -2.57 -11.21 -23.73
C ALA A 48 -1.54 -11.12 -24.86
N ALA A 49 -0.26 -11.16 -24.54
CA ALA A 49 0.82 -11.13 -25.54
C ALA A 49 0.78 -12.34 -26.47
N LEU A 50 0.49 -13.54 -25.96
CA LEU A 50 0.31 -14.75 -26.78
C LEU A 50 -0.87 -14.61 -27.74
N LEU A 51 -1.99 -14.07 -27.28
CA LEU A 51 -3.19 -13.82 -28.11
C LEU A 51 -2.88 -12.78 -29.19
N VAL A 52 -2.23 -11.67 -28.82
CA VAL A 52 -1.82 -10.63 -29.78
C VAL A 52 -0.87 -11.20 -30.83
N ALA A 53 0.15 -11.97 -30.43
CA ALA A 53 1.09 -12.60 -31.34
C ALA A 53 0.40 -13.58 -32.33
N ASN A 54 -0.53 -14.40 -31.83
CA ASN A 54 -1.34 -15.29 -32.68
C ASN A 54 -2.23 -14.49 -33.63
N GLY A 55 -2.84 -13.40 -33.17
CA GLY A 55 -3.65 -12.51 -33.99
C GLY A 55 -2.83 -11.80 -35.06
N LEU A 56 -1.60 -11.34 -34.75
CA LEU A 56 -0.69 -10.79 -35.74
C LEU A 56 -0.31 -11.82 -36.80
N ARG A 57 0.08 -13.04 -36.41
CA ARG A 57 0.36 -14.12 -37.38
C ARG A 57 -0.80 -14.33 -38.34
N ARG A 58 -2.03 -14.35 -37.83
CA ARG A 58 -3.26 -14.47 -38.67
C ARG A 58 -3.51 -13.26 -39.58
N ALA A 59 -3.12 -12.06 -39.18
CA ALA A 59 -3.28 -10.85 -39.96
C ALA A 59 -2.43 -10.87 -41.26
N PHE A 60 -1.28 -11.53 -41.23
CA PHE A 60 -0.38 -11.66 -42.38
C PHE A 60 -0.81 -12.75 -43.39
N LEU A 61 -1.82 -13.58 -43.07
CA LEU A 61 -2.31 -14.58 -43.99
C LEU A 61 -2.94 -13.93 -45.25
N PRO A 62 -2.79 -14.53 -46.46
CA PRO A 62 -3.31 -13.97 -47.69
C PRO A 62 -4.82 -13.77 -47.64
N GLY A 63 -5.33 -12.71 -48.30
CA GLY A 63 -6.75 -12.43 -48.37
C GLY A 63 -7.07 -11.00 -48.80
N ARG A 64 -8.32 -10.78 -49.29
CA ARG A 64 -8.79 -9.51 -49.89
C ARG A 64 -8.67 -8.27 -48.97
N LEU A 65 -8.77 -8.43 -47.65
CA LEU A 65 -8.71 -7.35 -46.67
C LEU A 65 -7.43 -7.42 -45.81
N ARG A 66 -6.33 -7.98 -46.38
CA ARG A 66 -5.05 -8.16 -45.67
C ARG A 66 -4.54 -6.86 -45.08
N TRP A 67 -4.56 -5.77 -45.85
CA TRP A 67 -4.09 -4.47 -45.37
C TRP A 67 -4.84 -3.99 -44.11
N LEU A 68 -6.17 -4.02 -44.13
CA LEU A 68 -6.96 -3.61 -42.96
C LEU A 68 -6.72 -4.52 -41.75
N ARG A 69 -6.48 -5.81 -41.96
CA ARG A 69 -6.15 -6.73 -40.85
C ARG A 69 -4.78 -6.47 -40.30
N ILE A 70 -3.80 -6.14 -41.12
CA ILE A 70 -2.44 -5.80 -40.67
C ILE A 70 -2.48 -4.46 -39.90
N THR A 71 -3.06 -3.40 -40.45
CA THR A 71 -3.08 -2.09 -39.82
C THR A 71 -3.83 -2.11 -38.49
N SER A 72 -5.03 -2.69 -38.42
CA SER A 72 -5.78 -2.82 -37.19
C SER A 72 -5.09 -3.74 -36.17
N GLY A 73 -4.43 -4.77 -36.65
CA GLY A 73 -3.66 -5.68 -35.82
C GLY A 73 -2.42 -5.03 -35.20
N LEU A 74 -1.67 -4.28 -35.99
CA LEU A 74 -0.53 -3.51 -35.50
C LEU A 74 -0.97 -2.44 -34.51
N PHE A 75 -2.07 -1.75 -34.79
CA PHE A 75 -2.63 -0.75 -33.87
C PHE A 75 -2.98 -1.38 -32.49
N ALA A 76 -3.71 -2.50 -32.49
CA ALA A 76 -4.04 -3.19 -31.25
C ALA A 76 -2.81 -3.70 -30.50
N ALA A 77 -1.79 -4.19 -31.24
CA ALA A 77 -0.52 -4.63 -30.65
C ALA A 77 0.25 -3.47 -30.00
N VAL A 78 0.37 -2.34 -30.68
CA VAL A 78 1.03 -1.13 -30.15
C VAL A 78 0.30 -0.66 -28.89
N LEU A 79 -1.02 -0.57 -28.90
CA LEU A 79 -1.79 -0.19 -27.70
C LEU A 79 -1.57 -1.17 -26.54
N SER A 80 -1.53 -2.49 -26.80
CA SER A 80 -1.25 -3.49 -25.76
C SER A 80 0.14 -3.31 -25.14
N VAL A 81 1.14 -3.01 -25.96
CA VAL A 81 2.51 -2.71 -25.50
C VAL A 81 2.52 -1.42 -24.66
N VAL A 82 1.84 -0.37 -25.10
CA VAL A 82 1.74 0.89 -24.36
C VAL A 82 1.07 0.68 -23.00
N ILE A 83 -0.02 -0.10 -22.95
CA ILE A 83 -0.71 -0.45 -21.69
C ILE A 83 0.25 -1.20 -20.76
N PHE A 84 0.95 -2.21 -21.26
CA PHE A 84 1.92 -2.96 -20.47
C PHE A 84 3.08 -2.08 -19.98
N ALA A 85 3.65 -1.25 -20.87
CA ALA A 85 4.74 -0.34 -20.52
C ALA A 85 4.31 0.67 -19.44
N ASN A 86 3.09 1.23 -19.55
CA ASN A 86 2.55 2.13 -18.55
C ASN A 86 2.33 1.40 -17.20
N PHE A 87 1.81 0.17 -17.22
CA PHE A 87 1.69 -0.67 -16.03
C PHE A 87 3.05 -0.91 -15.38
N ALA A 88 4.03 -1.39 -16.15
CA ALA A 88 5.37 -1.68 -15.67
C ALA A 88 6.06 -0.44 -15.09
N LEU A 89 5.98 0.69 -15.80
CA LEU A 89 6.53 1.97 -15.34
C LEU A 89 5.86 2.45 -14.04
N SER A 90 4.55 2.30 -13.95
CA SER A 90 3.81 2.74 -12.75
C SER A 90 4.12 1.88 -11.53
N VAL A 91 4.12 0.55 -11.67
CA VAL A 91 4.26 -0.38 -10.54
C VAL A 91 5.72 -0.62 -10.14
N PHE A 92 6.62 -0.76 -11.12
CA PHE A 92 8.02 -1.13 -10.84
C PHE A 92 8.97 0.06 -10.74
N VAL A 93 8.59 1.21 -11.32
CA VAL A 93 9.43 2.41 -11.28
C VAL A 93 8.81 3.48 -10.40
N ARG A 94 7.72 4.11 -10.82
CA ARG A 94 7.15 5.26 -10.12
C ARG A 94 6.74 4.95 -8.68
N ALA A 95 6.09 3.81 -8.45
CA ALA A 95 5.64 3.41 -7.12
C ALA A 95 6.77 3.03 -6.16
N ARG A 96 7.99 2.83 -6.66
CA ARG A 96 9.17 2.41 -5.88
C ARG A 96 10.25 3.51 -5.77
N GLN A 97 9.93 4.72 -6.18
CA GLN A 97 10.88 5.86 -6.17
C GLN A 97 10.62 6.83 -5.03
N LEU A 98 10.14 6.36 -3.88
CA LEU A 98 10.08 7.23 -2.72
C LEU A 98 11.51 7.64 -2.30
N PRO A 99 11.73 8.91 -1.98
CA PRO A 99 13.02 9.36 -1.51
C PRO A 99 13.42 8.63 -0.22
N ALA A 100 14.70 8.46 0.05
CA ALA A 100 15.16 7.82 1.26
C ALA A 100 14.88 8.72 2.48
N SER A 101 14.41 8.13 3.58
CA SER A 101 14.23 8.80 4.88
C SER A 101 15.57 8.83 5.63
N THR A 102 16.47 9.70 5.21
CA THR A 102 17.85 9.75 5.74
C THR A 102 17.93 10.33 7.13
N HIS A 103 16.98 11.20 7.50
CA HIS A 103 16.90 11.89 8.80
C HIS A 103 15.87 11.26 9.75
N ALA A 104 15.18 10.19 9.32
CA ALA A 104 14.25 9.48 10.19
C ALA A 104 14.96 8.84 11.38
N PRO A 105 14.37 8.83 12.59
CA PRO A 105 14.96 8.25 13.78
C PRO A 105 15.46 6.82 13.53
N ARG A 106 16.71 6.54 13.93
CA ARG A 106 17.37 5.24 13.72
C ARG A 106 17.08 4.30 14.88
N VAL A 107 17.26 3.03 14.65
CA VAL A 107 17.23 2.03 15.73
C VAL A 107 18.32 2.39 16.75
N GLY A 108 17.96 2.46 18.03
CA GLY A 108 18.78 2.92 19.13
C GLY A 108 18.67 4.42 19.45
N GLU A 109 18.11 5.24 18.56
CA GLU A 109 17.87 6.66 18.81
C GLU A 109 16.50 6.88 19.47
N ARG A 110 16.35 8.01 20.17
CA ARG A 110 15.05 8.44 20.68
C ARG A 110 14.16 8.94 19.57
N ALA A 111 12.90 8.53 19.60
CA ALA A 111 11.87 9.07 18.75
C ALA A 111 11.64 10.57 19.04
N LEU A 112 11.18 11.30 18.03
CA LEU A 112 10.90 12.73 18.15
C LEU A 112 9.55 12.94 18.86
N ASP A 113 9.54 13.81 19.88
CA ASP A 113 8.31 14.14 20.62
C ASP A 113 7.26 14.81 19.72
N PHE A 114 6.01 14.51 20.00
CA PHE A 114 4.89 15.15 19.34
C PHE A 114 3.67 15.22 20.26
N THR A 115 2.73 16.09 19.91
CA THR A 115 1.35 16.10 20.43
C THR A 115 0.42 16.31 19.25
N LEU A 116 -0.49 15.36 19.04
CA LEU A 116 -1.46 15.35 17.94
C LEU A 116 -2.85 15.06 18.50
N PRO A 117 -3.92 15.59 17.88
CA PRO A 117 -5.28 15.24 18.27
C PRO A 117 -5.60 13.80 17.84
N ASP A 118 -6.30 13.08 18.72
CA ASP A 118 -6.89 11.77 18.41
C ASP A 118 -8.17 11.91 17.56
N GLU A 119 -8.82 10.78 17.27
CA GLU A 119 -10.09 10.74 16.55
C GLU A 119 -11.26 11.42 17.29
N LYS A 120 -11.09 11.79 18.55
CA LYS A 120 -12.07 12.57 19.35
C LYS A 120 -11.70 14.05 19.45
N GLY A 121 -10.53 14.42 18.91
CA GLY A 121 -9.98 15.77 18.98
C GLY A 121 -9.20 16.03 20.28
N ALA A 122 -9.01 15.04 21.13
CA ALA A 122 -8.24 15.19 22.36
C ALA A 122 -6.72 15.16 22.06
N PRO A 123 -5.91 16.05 22.68
CA PRO A 123 -4.47 16.06 22.45
C PRO A 123 -3.81 14.85 23.09
N VAL A 124 -3.04 14.09 22.29
CA VAL A 124 -2.29 12.91 22.71
C VAL A 124 -0.81 13.16 22.42
N SER A 125 0.02 13.11 23.47
CA SER A 125 1.48 13.24 23.35
C SER A 125 2.15 11.87 23.23
N LEU A 126 3.34 11.83 22.63
CA LEU A 126 4.16 10.61 22.63
C LEU A 126 4.44 10.13 24.05
N ALA A 127 4.74 11.03 24.98
CA ALA A 127 4.94 10.70 26.39
C ALA A 127 3.73 9.99 27.02
N ALA A 128 2.50 10.46 26.71
CA ALA A 128 1.27 9.82 27.17
C ALA A 128 1.08 8.41 26.57
N LEU A 129 1.48 8.23 25.30
CA LEU A 129 1.44 6.90 24.66
C LEU A 129 2.43 5.92 25.27
N LEU A 130 3.61 6.39 25.68
CA LEU A 130 4.65 5.56 26.29
C LEU A 130 4.37 5.25 27.78
N SER A 131 3.54 6.05 28.44
CA SER A 131 3.17 5.86 29.84
C SER A 131 2.44 4.53 30.06
N PRO A 132 2.62 3.90 31.24
CA PRO A 132 1.86 2.71 31.60
C PRO A 132 0.36 2.96 31.52
N SER A 133 -0.41 1.96 31.11
CA SER A 133 -1.88 2.05 31.13
C SER A 133 -2.36 2.18 32.58
N THR A 134 -3.23 3.16 32.82
CA THR A 134 -3.90 3.33 34.13
C THR A 134 -5.13 2.42 34.28
N THR A 135 -5.49 1.67 33.24
CA THR A 135 -6.64 0.76 33.27
C THR A 135 -6.32 -0.46 34.14
N PRO A 136 -7.12 -0.74 35.19
CA PRO A 136 -6.93 -1.93 36.02
C PRO A 136 -6.98 -3.22 35.18
N GLY A 137 -5.99 -4.11 35.35
CA GLY A 137 -5.89 -5.37 34.59
C GLY A 137 -5.29 -5.25 33.19
N ALA A 138 -4.91 -4.05 32.75
CA ALA A 138 -4.20 -3.90 31.49
C ALA A 138 -2.77 -4.49 31.59
N GLN A 139 -2.32 -5.13 30.52
CA GLN A 139 -0.94 -5.60 30.39
C GLN A 139 0.03 -4.43 30.57
N ALA A 140 1.14 -4.65 31.27
CA ALA A 140 2.19 -3.67 31.41
C ALA A 140 2.66 -3.18 30.02
N SER A 141 2.71 -1.86 29.85
CA SER A 141 3.17 -1.27 28.59
C SER A 141 4.65 -1.63 28.37
N LYS A 142 4.96 -2.17 27.20
CA LYS A 142 6.33 -2.40 26.73
C LYS A 142 6.72 -1.43 25.61
N GLY A 143 5.73 -0.75 25.01
CA GLY A 143 6.02 0.20 23.96
C GLY A 143 4.83 0.57 23.09
N VAL A 144 5.12 1.27 22.01
CA VAL A 144 4.15 1.78 21.04
C VAL A 144 4.64 1.47 19.62
N LEU A 145 3.74 0.99 18.77
CA LEU A 145 3.97 0.84 17.34
C LEU A 145 3.34 2.05 16.62
N LEU A 146 4.17 2.99 16.16
CA LEU A 146 3.75 4.12 15.33
C LEU A 146 3.67 3.66 13.88
N VAL A 147 2.53 3.92 13.22
CA VAL A 147 2.28 3.59 11.81
C VAL A 147 1.95 4.88 11.07
N PHE A 148 2.88 5.37 10.27
CA PHE A 148 2.65 6.53 9.42
C PHE A 148 1.92 6.10 8.15
N SER A 149 0.83 6.77 7.85
CA SER A 149 -0.08 6.38 6.79
C SER A 149 -0.60 7.57 6.02
N MET A 150 -1.01 7.35 4.78
CA MET A 150 -1.37 8.42 3.85
C MET A 150 -2.66 9.13 4.27
N TYR A 151 -3.81 8.47 4.10
CA TYR A 151 -5.15 9.01 4.40
C TYR A 151 -6.20 7.90 4.42
N ALA A 152 -7.38 8.20 4.97
CA ALA A 152 -8.49 7.26 5.17
C ALA A 152 -8.96 6.52 3.90
N GLY A 153 -8.95 7.19 2.75
CA GLY A 153 -9.34 6.61 1.45
C GLY A 153 -8.30 5.67 0.81
N CYS A 154 -7.11 5.58 1.37
CA CYS A 154 -6.02 4.76 0.84
C CYS A 154 -6.32 3.25 1.01
N ARG A 155 -6.47 2.52 -0.08
CA ARG A 155 -6.80 1.08 -0.04
C ARG A 155 -5.68 0.23 0.56
N ALA A 156 -4.42 0.54 0.24
CA ALA A 156 -3.26 -0.17 0.79
C ALA A 156 -3.16 0.06 2.30
N CYS A 157 -3.42 1.29 2.77
CA CYS A 157 -3.44 1.63 4.19
C CYS A 157 -4.55 0.87 4.93
N ASN A 158 -5.76 0.84 4.36
CA ASN A 158 -6.87 0.08 4.95
C ASN A 158 -6.60 -1.43 4.99
N SER A 159 -5.80 -1.97 4.05
CA SER A 159 -5.36 -3.37 4.11
C SER A 159 -4.43 -3.61 5.30
N GLU A 160 -3.52 -2.68 5.56
CA GLU A 160 -2.63 -2.70 6.73
C GLU A 160 -3.42 -2.58 8.03
N TYR A 161 -4.34 -1.62 8.13
CA TYR A 161 -5.22 -1.43 9.29
C TYR A 161 -6.04 -2.68 9.62
N ARG A 162 -6.62 -3.34 8.62
CA ARG A 162 -7.30 -4.63 8.81
C ARG A 162 -6.35 -5.71 9.32
N GLY A 163 -5.10 -5.69 8.88
CA GLY A 163 -4.06 -6.57 9.39
C GLY A 163 -3.77 -6.32 10.87
N ILE A 164 -3.53 -5.06 11.24
CA ILE A 164 -3.32 -4.65 12.63
C ILE A 164 -4.54 -5.00 13.49
N GLN A 165 -5.76 -4.73 13.02
CA GLN A 165 -6.99 -5.02 13.77
C GLN A 165 -7.16 -6.52 14.03
N ARG A 166 -6.87 -7.38 13.07
CA ARG A 166 -6.95 -8.84 13.26
C ARG A 166 -5.98 -9.36 14.33
N HIS A 167 -4.83 -8.72 14.47
CA HIS A 167 -3.79 -9.09 15.43
C HIS A 167 -3.73 -8.16 16.65
N LEU A 168 -4.73 -7.27 16.81
CA LEU A 168 -4.70 -6.26 17.87
C LEU A 168 -4.60 -6.88 19.28
N ALA A 169 -5.32 -7.97 19.52
CA ALA A 169 -5.27 -8.67 20.81
C ALA A 169 -3.85 -9.21 21.09
N GLU A 170 -3.12 -9.68 20.07
CA GLU A 170 -1.73 -10.15 20.23
C GLU A 170 -0.78 -8.98 20.56
N PHE A 171 -0.90 -7.85 19.85
CA PHE A 171 -0.13 -6.64 20.16
C PHE A 171 -0.35 -6.19 21.61
N LEU A 172 -1.61 -6.10 22.02
CA LEU A 172 -1.97 -5.66 23.37
C LEU A 172 -1.51 -6.68 24.44
N ALA A 173 -1.64 -7.98 24.19
CA ALA A 173 -1.14 -9.03 25.09
C ALA A 173 0.39 -8.98 25.24
N MET A 174 1.12 -8.48 24.26
CA MET A 174 2.57 -8.24 24.35
C MET A 174 2.93 -6.86 24.92
N GLY A 175 1.92 -6.07 25.37
CA GLY A 175 2.13 -4.75 25.96
C GLY A 175 2.45 -3.65 24.95
N VAL A 176 2.15 -3.84 23.65
CA VAL A 176 2.40 -2.85 22.60
C VAL A 176 1.08 -2.33 22.05
N ARG A 177 0.96 -1.01 21.94
CA ARG A 177 -0.21 -0.32 21.38
C ARG A 177 0.07 0.17 19.98
N PRO A 178 -0.64 -0.29 18.95
CA PRO A 178 -0.58 0.32 17.62
C PRO A 178 -1.25 1.70 17.62
N VAL A 179 -0.60 2.66 16.97
CA VAL A 179 -1.08 4.04 16.80
C VAL A 179 -0.81 4.47 15.37
N VAL A 180 -1.85 4.89 14.66
CA VAL A 180 -1.75 5.37 13.29
C VAL A 180 -1.65 6.89 13.28
N ILE A 181 -0.76 7.44 12.47
CA ILE A 181 -0.61 8.89 12.23
C ILE A 181 -0.83 9.15 10.74
N SER A 182 -1.79 10.00 10.40
CA SER A 182 -2.13 10.36 9.03
C SER A 182 -2.43 11.84 8.87
N ILE A 183 -2.59 12.29 7.62
CA ILE A 183 -3.02 13.67 7.32
C ILE A 183 -4.52 13.90 7.53
N ASP A 184 -5.27 12.87 7.87
CA ASP A 184 -6.71 12.98 8.07
C ASP A 184 -7.05 13.92 9.23
N THR A 185 -8.22 14.57 9.15
CA THR A 185 -8.77 15.28 10.30
C THR A 185 -9.29 14.30 11.36
N PRO A 186 -9.46 14.72 12.63
CA PRO A 186 -10.07 13.87 13.65
C PRO A 186 -11.42 13.29 13.24
N GLU A 187 -12.24 14.08 12.51
CA GLU A 187 -13.56 13.64 12.03
C GLU A 187 -13.45 12.53 10.98
N ALA A 188 -12.52 12.66 10.02
CA ALA A 188 -12.28 11.64 8.99
C ALA A 188 -11.75 10.34 9.62
N SER A 189 -10.81 10.45 10.56
CA SER A 189 -10.28 9.30 11.32
C SER A 189 -11.35 8.61 12.14
N ARG A 190 -12.24 9.36 12.79
CA ARG A 190 -13.39 8.84 13.53
C ARG A 190 -14.38 8.11 12.62
N ALA A 191 -14.70 8.70 11.46
CA ALA A 191 -15.58 8.06 10.48
C ALA A 191 -14.99 6.74 10.00
N LEU A 192 -13.71 6.72 9.64
CA LEU A 192 -12.99 5.51 9.22
C LEU A 192 -13.01 4.43 10.31
N SER A 193 -12.67 4.77 11.56
CA SER A 193 -12.64 3.82 12.68
C SER A 193 -14.01 3.20 12.92
N ARG A 194 -15.06 4.01 12.92
CA ARG A 194 -16.45 3.56 13.12
C ARG A 194 -16.90 2.65 11.96
N ASP A 195 -16.70 3.08 10.73
CA ASP A 195 -17.25 2.41 9.54
C ASP A 195 -16.52 1.10 9.22
N ALA A 196 -15.23 1.02 9.58
CA ALA A 196 -14.39 -0.18 9.40
C ALA A 196 -14.22 -1.03 10.66
N GLY A 197 -14.69 -0.57 11.82
CA GLY A 197 -14.59 -1.29 13.10
C GLY A 197 -13.17 -1.33 13.67
N TYR A 198 -12.34 -0.31 13.42
CA TYR A 198 -11.01 -0.21 14.00
C TYR A 198 -11.10 0.30 15.45
N THR A 199 -10.32 -0.31 16.37
CA THR A 199 -10.35 -0.01 17.81
C THR A 199 -8.99 0.42 18.35
N PHE A 200 -7.97 0.56 17.52
CA PHE A 200 -6.70 1.19 17.86
C PHE A 200 -6.75 2.70 17.57
N THR A 201 -5.82 3.45 18.14
CA THR A 201 -5.80 4.92 18.10
C THR A 201 -5.37 5.45 16.74
N PHE A 202 -6.08 6.47 16.26
CA PHE A 202 -5.68 7.30 15.13
C PHE A 202 -5.33 8.70 15.61
N LEU A 203 -4.21 9.24 15.12
CA LEU A 203 -3.76 10.61 15.37
C LEU A 203 -3.72 11.39 14.06
N SER A 204 -4.16 12.64 14.13
CA SER A 204 -4.34 13.52 12.98
C SER A 204 -3.22 14.54 12.89
N ASP A 205 -2.48 14.56 11.76
CA ASP A 205 -1.44 15.54 11.44
C ASP A 205 -1.70 16.21 10.06
N PRO A 206 -2.82 16.93 9.89
CA PRO A 206 -3.18 17.56 8.61
C PRO A 206 -2.17 18.62 8.16
N SER A 207 -1.35 19.14 9.06
CA SER A 207 -0.27 20.08 8.77
C SER A 207 1.02 19.40 8.29
N LEU A 208 1.12 18.08 8.37
CA LEU A 208 2.34 17.30 8.12
C LEU A 208 3.51 17.67 9.06
N ALA A 209 3.27 18.34 10.16
CA ALA A 209 4.34 18.83 11.03
C ALA A 209 5.15 17.69 11.64
N VAL A 210 4.48 16.68 12.17
CA VAL A 210 5.12 15.48 12.75
C VAL A 210 5.64 14.56 11.65
N ILE A 211 4.85 14.32 10.60
CA ILE A 211 5.21 13.48 9.46
C ILE A 211 6.51 13.98 8.80
N ARG A 212 6.65 15.30 8.61
CA ARG A 212 7.90 15.91 8.06
C ARG A 212 9.07 15.77 9.01
N ARG A 213 8.86 15.97 10.32
CA ARG A 213 9.92 15.82 11.34
C ARG A 213 10.46 14.40 11.42
N TYR A 214 9.62 13.38 11.19
CA TYR A 214 10.04 11.98 11.12
C TYR A 214 10.67 11.62 9.77
N ASP A 215 10.81 12.57 8.84
CA ASP A 215 11.35 12.39 7.49
C ASP A 215 10.60 11.30 6.69
N VAL A 216 9.28 11.25 6.89
CA VAL A 216 8.37 10.30 6.22
C VAL A 216 7.28 11.02 5.41
N ALA A 217 7.52 12.26 5.02
CA ALA A 217 6.65 12.99 4.11
C ALA A 217 7.04 12.74 2.64
N ASP A 218 6.05 12.72 1.76
CA ASP A 218 6.19 12.78 0.32
C ASP A 218 5.09 13.66 -0.26
N ALA A 219 5.47 14.78 -0.87
CA ALA A 219 4.55 15.84 -1.27
C ALA A 219 3.61 16.25 -0.09
N GLU A 220 2.31 16.10 -0.27
CA GLU A 220 1.28 16.51 0.70
C GLU A 220 0.73 15.31 1.52
N MET A 221 1.49 14.22 1.66
CA MET A 221 1.03 13.05 2.40
C MET A 221 2.17 12.33 3.14
N ALA A 222 1.82 11.44 4.07
CA ALA A 222 2.79 10.55 4.67
C ALA A 222 3.15 9.41 3.72
N ARG A 223 4.42 9.03 3.72
CA ARG A 223 4.88 7.75 3.18
C ARG A 223 4.59 6.64 4.19
N PRO A 224 4.40 5.40 3.72
CA PRO A 224 4.33 4.27 4.62
C PRO A 224 5.62 4.13 5.42
N ALA A 225 5.50 4.14 6.74
CA ALA A 225 6.61 3.93 7.64
C ALA A 225 6.11 3.45 9.00
N GLU A 226 6.82 2.53 9.60
CA GLU A 226 6.49 2.00 10.92
C GLU A 226 7.71 2.13 11.85
N PHE A 227 7.45 2.50 13.11
CA PHE A 227 8.45 2.59 14.17
C PHE A 227 7.94 1.89 15.42
N LEU A 228 8.68 0.93 15.92
CA LEU A 228 8.44 0.32 17.22
C LEU A 228 9.30 1.01 18.27
N LEU A 229 8.66 1.60 19.25
CA LEU A 229 9.31 2.31 20.37
C LEU A 229 9.14 1.50 21.65
N ASP A 230 10.17 1.44 22.47
CA ASP A 230 10.06 0.96 23.85
C ASP A 230 9.47 2.04 24.78
N THR A 231 9.29 1.71 26.06
CA THR A 231 8.75 2.63 27.08
C THR A 231 9.62 3.85 27.34
N SER A 232 10.91 3.82 26.97
CA SER A 232 11.80 4.98 27.08
C SER A 232 11.77 5.85 25.81
N GLY A 233 10.96 5.49 24.80
CA GLY A 233 10.83 6.18 23.54
C GLY A 233 11.99 5.91 22.57
N VAL A 234 12.80 4.88 22.82
CA VAL A 234 13.88 4.48 21.91
C VAL A 234 13.33 3.59 20.80
N VAL A 235 13.70 3.88 19.56
CA VAL A 235 13.34 3.08 18.37
C VAL A 235 14.03 1.71 18.48
N ARG A 236 13.26 0.64 18.53
CA ARG A 236 13.74 -0.75 18.58
C ARG A 236 13.64 -1.45 17.24
N TRP A 237 12.72 -1.02 16.42
CA TRP A 237 12.58 -1.49 15.05
C TRP A 237 11.94 -0.39 14.20
N ARG A 238 12.27 -0.37 12.92
CA ARG A 238 11.60 0.49 11.94
C ARG A 238 11.52 -0.20 10.60
N ASN A 239 10.48 0.12 9.86
CA ASN A 239 10.34 -0.19 8.44
C ASN A 239 10.13 1.11 7.68
N LEU A 240 11.03 1.41 6.76
CA LEU A 240 10.97 2.58 5.88
C LEU A 240 10.95 2.08 4.44
N THR A 241 9.76 1.99 3.88
CA THR A 241 9.61 1.52 2.49
C THR A 241 9.98 2.60 1.48
N THR A 242 10.56 2.19 0.37
CA THR A 242 10.74 3.02 -0.83
C THR A 242 9.57 2.88 -1.81
N SER A 243 8.51 2.18 -1.43
CA SER A 243 7.34 1.92 -2.26
C SER A 243 6.06 2.47 -1.63
N MET A 244 5.23 3.15 -2.43
CA MET A 244 3.91 3.63 -2.01
C MET A 244 2.93 2.49 -1.72
N PHE A 245 3.14 1.30 -2.26
CA PHE A 245 2.22 0.17 -2.14
C PHE A 245 2.65 -0.87 -1.10
N VAL A 246 3.95 -1.05 -0.90
CA VAL A 246 4.46 -2.03 0.06
C VAL A 246 4.32 -1.52 1.49
N ARG A 247 3.86 -2.37 2.38
CA ARG A 247 3.65 -2.14 3.82
C ARG A 247 4.31 -3.28 4.60
N ALA A 248 4.72 -3.00 5.82
CA ALA A 248 5.07 -4.07 6.73
C ALA A 248 3.87 -4.99 6.94
N ARG A 249 4.10 -6.30 6.93
CA ARG A 249 3.07 -7.27 7.25
C ARG A 249 2.89 -7.35 8.76
N PRO A 250 1.67 -7.62 9.26
CA PRO A 250 1.42 -7.75 10.70
C PRO A 250 2.36 -8.74 11.38
N GLU A 251 2.72 -9.83 10.71
CA GLU A 251 3.65 -10.84 11.22
C GLU A 251 5.05 -10.25 11.44
N GLN A 252 5.54 -9.40 10.54
CA GLN A 252 6.82 -8.69 10.69
C GLN A 252 6.80 -7.71 11.86
N MET A 253 5.68 -7.01 12.04
CA MET A 253 5.49 -6.11 13.19
C MET A 253 5.46 -6.90 14.50
N LEU A 254 4.74 -8.04 14.54
CA LEU A 254 4.68 -8.93 15.71
C LEU A 254 6.04 -9.53 16.04
N ASP A 255 6.79 -9.98 15.03
CA ASP A 255 8.15 -10.49 15.22
C ASP A 255 9.06 -9.40 15.83
N ALA A 256 8.96 -8.16 15.37
CA ALA A 256 9.67 -7.04 15.98
C ALA A 256 9.24 -6.82 17.45
N VAL A 257 7.95 -6.87 17.75
CA VAL A 257 7.42 -6.72 19.11
C VAL A 257 7.94 -7.82 20.05
N ARG A 258 8.08 -9.06 19.58
CA ARG A 258 8.65 -10.17 20.38
C ARG A 258 10.10 -9.93 20.80
N THR A 259 10.82 -9.04 20.12
CA THR A 259 12.21 -8.66 20.48
C THR A 259 12.27 -7.63 21.60
N LEU A 260 11.16 -6.95 21.96
CA LEU A 260 11.11 -6.03 23.10
C LEU A 260 11.23 -6.80 24.41
N ARG A 261 12.24 -6.45 25.17
CA ARG A 261 12.54 -6.99 26.52
C ARG A 261 11.84 -6.19 27.61
#